data_e1c6b22bf9840db57971ecd8483e7394
#
_entry.id   e1c6b22bf9840db57971ecd8483e7394
#
_cell.length_a   1.000
_cell.length_b   1.000
_cell.length_c   1.000
_cell.angle_alpha   90.00
_cell.angle_beta   90.00
_cell.angle_gamma   90.00
#
_symmetry.space_group_name_H-M   'P 1'
#
loop_
_entity.id
_entity.type
_entity.pdbx_description
1 polymer ?
#
loop_
_entity_poly.entity_id
_entity_poly.type
_entity_poly.pdbx_seq_one_letter_code
_entity_poly.pdbx_strand_id
1 'polypeptide(L)'
;MKRKIVFYGLLLCAMITQAQTARKFTINLTEDGKANMVGFLPEKPTGRAIVGVPGGGYSVLSNTHEGTLASDWLNKKGIAYFVVNYRMPEGDRTIPIGDVEKVMRMVRDSAEVWKVNPHDLGIMGFSAGGHLASVISTLSDFDARPDFSILFYPVISMDERVSHKWSCQNFLSKEGQKNPELVRKYSTNNAVRRHLTPPAIIITASDDGLVNPVTNGLMYYKAMHDAGNECAYYSYPTGNHGFGFGPWFKYHDQMLTDLGNWLDNRPSPKADAIKVACIGNSITDGHGIDFAPANGYPAQLQKLLGKDYLVKNFGVSARTMLNKGDFPYMNEMAWKDAVAFKPDVVIIKLGTNDSKPENWQYNAEFKQDLKQMITTLRPDLLKPAKKGKKNKKQTIKNEGPKIFLCTPIKAFKPSWNINDEVIVNNIIPIQQEVAKEYNIEVIDLHTLFGEDQETMQDDGIHPNGKGVQKMAKIIADAIKD
;
A
#
# COMPACT_ATOMS: atom_id res chain seq x y z
N MET A 1 -31.98 -15.25 8.59
CA MET A 1 -30.65 -14.63 8.47
C MET A 1 -30.65 -13.09 8.47
N LYS A 2 -31.61 -12.40 7.82
CA LYS A 2 -31.66 -10.90 7.77
C LYS A 2 -31.86 -10.19 9.13
N ARG A 3 -32.53 -10.79 10.14
CA ARG A 3 -32.75 -10.17 11.46
C ARG A 3 -31.50 -10.15 12.36
N LYS A 4 -30.57 -11.11 12.24
CA LYS A 4 -29.34 -11.15 13.05
C LYS A 4 -28.32 -10.07 12.61
N ILE A 5 -28.24 -9.78 11.30
CA ILE A 5 -27.29 -8.78 10.75
C ILE A 5 -27.67 -7.36 11.23
N VAL A 6 -28.97 -7.05 11.32
CA VAL A 6 -29.45 -5.74 11.79
C VAL A 6 -29.18 -5.56 13.30
N PHE A 7 -29.26 -6.64 14.10
CA PHE A 7 -28.98 -6.57 15.55
C PHE A 7 -27.48 -6.37 15.83
N TYR A 8 -26.58 -6.99 15.07
CA TYR A 8 -25.13 -6.77 15.18
C TYR A 8 -24.72 -5.37 14.73
N GLY A 9 -25.32 -4.85 13.68
CA GLY A 9 -25.08 -3.46 13.22
C GLY A 9 -25.57 -2.43 14.26
N LEU A 10 -26.69 -2.64 14.90
CA LEU A 10 -27.23 -1.76 15.96
C LEU A 10 -26.41 -1.85 17.25
N LEU A 11 -25.92 -3.03 17.64
CA LEU A 11 -25.04 -3.19 18.81
C LEU A 11 -23.67 -2.54 18.57
N LEU A 12 -23.11 -2.68 17.38
CA LEU A 12 -21.86 -2.00 16.98
C LEU A 12 -22.06 -0.47 16.96
N CYS A 13 -23.16 0.03 16.40
CA CYS A 13 -23.51 1.45 16.42
C CYS A 13 -23.73 1.98 17.85
N ALA A 14 -24.36 1.20 18.73
CA ALA A 14 -24.57 1.61 20.12
C ALA A 14 -23.25 1.64 20.94
N MET A 15 -22.32 0.71 20.69
CA MET A 15 -21.00 0.74 21.30
C MET A 15 -20.14 1.90 20.74
N ILE A 16 -20.26 2.20 19.46
CA ILE A 16 -19.57 3.31 18.83
C ILE A 16 -20.06 4.66 19.36
N THR A 17 -21.37 4.83 19.61
CA THR A 17 -21.92 6.08 20.17
C THR A 17 -21.47 6.34 21.62
N GLN A 18 -21.24 5.30 22.44
CA GLN A 18 -20.65 5.47 23.77
C GLN A 18 -19.14 5.80 23.72
N ALA A 19 -18.41 5.31 22.70
CA ALA A 19 -16.99 5.63 22.49
C ALA A 19 -16.76 7.07 22.02
N GLN A 20 -17.79 7.75 21.51
CA GLN A 20 -17.68 9.12 20.96
C GLN A 20 -17.31 10.20 22.01
N THR A 21 -17.56 9.93 23.30
CA THR A 21 -17.28 10.85 24.41
C THR A 21 -16.08 10.45 25.26
N ALA A 22 -15.61 9.20 25.17
CA ALA A 22 -14.48 8.68 25.94
C ALA A 22 -13.18 8.79 25.13
N ARG A 23 -12.19 9.51 25.68
CA ARG A 23 -10.83 9.58 25.09
C ARG A 23 -10.08 8.25 25.13
N LYS A 24 -10.46 7.35 26.05
CA LYS A 24 -9.96 5.99 26.18
C LYS A 24 -11.14 5.03 26.24
N PHE A 25 -11.07 3.96 25.44
CA PHE A 25 -12.11 2.94 25.38
C PHE A 25 -11.52 1.58 25.01
N THR A 26 -12.29 0.52 25.24
CA THR A 26 -11.92 -0.85 24.85
C THR A 26 -13.04 -1.46 24.01
N ILE A 27 -12.66 -2.14 22.94
CA ILE A 27 -13.57 -2.92 22.08
C ILE A 27 -13.09 -4.36 22.03
N ASN A 28 -13.97 -5.30 22.38
CA ASN A 28 -13.69 -6.73 22.22
C ASN A 28 -13.73 -7.11 20.73
N LEU A 29 -12.69 -7.80 20.27
CA LEU A 29 -12.60 -8.32 18.91
C LEU A 29 -13.22 -9.70 18.77
N THR A 30 -13.32 -10.43 19.90
CA THR A 30 -13.92 -11.77 20.02
C THR A 30 -15.02 -11.75 21.10
N GLU A 31 -15.98 -12.67 21.00
CA GLU A 31 -17.09 -12.76 21.96
C GLU A 31 -16.62 -13.10 23.38
N ASP A 32 -15.55 -13.89 23.48
CA ASP A 32 -14.93 -14.28 24.77
C ASP A 32 -13.98 -13.23 25.34
N GLY A 33 -13.77 -12.10 24.64
CA GLY A 33 -12.91 -11.00 25.06
C GLY A 33 -11.40 -11.29 25.05
N LYS A 34 -10.96 -12.47 24.57
CA LYS A 34 -9.55 -12.85 24.52
C LYS A 34 -8.73 -11.97 23.56
N ALA A 35 -9.37 -11.40 22.55
CA ALA A 35 -8.79 -10.34 21.74
C ALA A 35 -9.60 -9.06 21.96
N ASN A 36 -8.88 -7.94 22.11
CA ASN A 36 -9.52 -6.62 22.22
C ASN A 36 -8.59 -5.54 21.69
N MET A 37 -9.16 -4.35 21.48
CA MET A 37 -8.45 -3.14 21.10
C MET A 37 -8.70 -2.07 22.16
N VAL A 38 -7.64 -1.39 22.60
CA VAL A 38 -7.73 -0.21 23.46
C VAL A 38 -7.44 1.03 22.64
N GLY A 39 -8.44 1.90 22.47
CA GLY A 39 -8.34 3.14 21.73
C GLY A 39 -8.01 4.33 22.65
N PHE A 40 -7.14 5.22 22.17
CA PHE A 40 -6.77 6.49 22.78
C PHE A 40 -6.94 7.60 21.75
N LEU A 41 -7.92 8.47 21.95
CA LEU A 41 -8.23 9.55 21.01
C LEU A 41 -7.66 10.88 21.52
N PRO A 42 -6.99 11.66 20.66
CA PRO A 42 -6.44 12.96 21.03
C PRO A 42 -7.54 14.02 21.15
N GLU A 43 -7.28 15.08 21.93
CA GLU A 43 -8.20 16.23 22.05
C GLU A 43 -8.35 16.98 20.74
N LYS A 44 -7.22 17.14 20.03
CA LYS A 44 -7.11 17.88 18.77
C LYS A 44 -6.59 16.92 17.69
N PRO A 45 -7.48 16.14 17.07
CA PRO A 45 -7.05 15.15 16.07
C PRO A 45 -6.50 15.82 14.81
N THR A 46 -5.35 15.32 14.34
CA THR A 46 -4.80 15.66 13.02
C THR A 46 -5.43 14.83 11.90
N GLY A 47 -6.11 13.75 12.27
CA GLY A 47 -6.58 12.71 11.37
C GLY A 47 -5.65 11.49 11.33
N ARG A 48 -4.34 11.65 11.57
CA ARG A 48 -3.42 10.51 11.60
C ARG A 48 -3.77 9.54 12.72
N ALA A 49 -3.66 8.24 12.42
CA ALA A 49 -3.88 7.17 13.39
C ALA A 49 -2.79 6.10 13.30
N ILE A 50 -2.54 5.41 14.40
CA ILE A 50 -1.58 4.31 14.47
C ILE A 50 -2.19 3.15 15.24
N VAL A 51 -2.09 1.94 14.67
CA VAL A 51 -2.41 0.69 15.35
C VAL A 51 -1.13 0.13 15.97
N GLY A 52 -1.12 -0.01 17.32
CA GLY A 52 0.01 -0.53 18.08
C GLY A 52 -0.10 -2.04 18.30
N VAL A 53 0.99 -2.76 18.04
CA VAL A 53 1.11 -4.22 18.12
C VAL A 53 2.24 -4.56 19.08
N PRO A 54 1.94 -4.85 20.36
CA PRO A 54 2.95 -5.18 21.38
C PRO A 54 3.72 -6.45 21.05
N GLY A 55 4.97 -6.53 21.54
CA GLY A 55 5.79 -7.72 21.49
C GLY A 55 5.44 -8.75 22.58
N GLY A 56 6.37 -9.67 22.86
CA GLY A 56 6.23 -10.73 23.86
C GLY A 56 6.46 -12.14 23.28
N GLY A 57 7.18 -12.26 22.17
CA GLY A 57 7.62 -13.54 21.61
C GLY A 57 6.51 -14.46 21.13
N TYR A 58 5.30 -13.92 20.86
CA TYR A 58 4.08 -14.69 20.58
C TYR A 58 3.68 -15.66 21.70
N SER A 59 4.03 -15.34 22.96
CA SER A 59 3.66 -16.12 24.14
C SER A 59 2.93 -15.26 25.21
N VAL A 60 3.24 -13.97 25.22
CA VAL A 60 2.60 -12.97 26.08
C VAL A 60 2.49 -11.65 25.34
N LEU A 61 1.87 -10.62 25.94
CA LEU A 61 1.83 -9.25 25.40
C LEU A 61 2.53 -8.29 26.37
N SER A 62 3.55 -7.59 25.87
CA SER A 62 4.30 -6.54 26.59
C SER A 62 3.53 -5.19 26.57
N ASN A 63 2.32 -5.16 27.09
CA ASN A 63 1.34 -4.09 26.88
C ASN A 63 1.71 -2.73 27.50
N THR A 64 2.70 -2.63 28.38
CA THR A 64 3.07 -1.37 29.02
C THR A 64 3.98 -0.55 28.11
N HIS A 65 5.26 -0.84 28.05
CA HIS A 65 6.27 -0.05 27.34
C HIS A 65 6.27 -0.30 25.82
N GLU A 66 5.70 -1.40 25.36
CA GLU A 66 5.48 -1.73 23.94
C GLU A 66 4.01 -1.58 23.51
N GLY A 67 3.17 -1.05 24.39
CA GLY A 67 1.75 -0.83 24.13
C GLY A 67 1.33 0.57 24.55
N THR A 68 0.81 0.71 25.77
CA THR A 68 0.07 1.91 26.17
C THR A 68 0.92 3.15 26.47
N LEU A 69 2.24 3.01 26.79
CA LEU A 69 3.09 4.18 27.08
C LEU A 69 3.22 5.17 25.91
N ALA A 70 3.07 4.71 24.68
CA ALA A 70 3.11 5.57 23.49
C ALA A 70 1.92 6.53 23.41
N SER A 71 0.80 6.21 24.06
CA SER A 71 -0.48 6.91 23.88
C SER A 71 -0.42 8.41 24.17
N ASP A 72 0.21 8.80 25.29
CA ASP A 72 0.26 10.21 25.68
C ASP A 72 1.10 11.06 24.73
N TRP A 73 2.24 10.51 24.29
CA TRP A 73 3.11 11.19 23.33
C TRP A 73 2.43 11.34 21.95
N LEU A 74 1.77 10.28 21.46
CA LEU A 74 1.04 10.31 20.21
C LEU A 74 -0.17 11.25 20.28
N ASN A 75 -0.94 11.20 21.35
CA ASN A 75 -2.11 12.06 21.54
C ASN A 75 -1.73 13.55 21.66
N LYS A 76 -0.58 13.89 22.29
CA LYS A 76 -0.04 15.26 22.29
C LYS A 76 0.29 15.76 20.86
N LYS A 77 0.66 14.86 19.95
CA LYS A 77 0.85 15.15 18.51
C LYS A 77 -0.46 15.14 17.70
N GLY A 78 -1.60 14.92 18.36
CA GLY A 78 -2.91 14.83 17.68
C GLY A 78 -3.14 13.52 16.93
N ILE A 79 -2.34 12.48 17.20
CA ILE A 79 -2.41 11.16 16.55
C ILE A 79 -3.27 10.23 17.42
N ALA A 80 -4.31 9.62 16.81
CA ALA A 80 -5.09 8.58 17.46
C ALA A 80 -4.28 7.28 17.56
N TYR A 81 -4.42 6.56 18.67
CA TYR A 81 -3.65 5.36 18.90
C TYR A 81 -4.54 4.20 19.36
N PHE A 82 -4.34 3.01 18.77
CA PHE A 82 -5.16 1.83 19.01
C PHE A 82 -4.26 0.63 19.29
N VAL A 83 -4.18 0.20 20.55
CA VAL A 83 -3.35 -0.96 20.95
C VAL A 83 -4.15 -2.24 20.79
N VAL A 84 -3.62 -3.20 20.06
CA VAL A 84 -4.25 -4.50 19.83
C VAL A 84 -3.73 -5.54 20.81
N ASN A 85 -4.61 -6.04 21.65
CA ASN A 85 -4.36 -7.23 22.46
C ASN A 85 -4.78 -8.45 21.61
N TYR A 86 -3.86 -8.90 20.76
CA TYR A 86 -4.10 -10.02 19.85
C TYR A 86 -3.92 -11.36 20.55
N ARG A 87 -4.59 -12.40 20.06
CA ARG A 87 -4.44 -13.78 20.56
C ARG A 87 -3.13 -14.39 20.11
N MET A 88 -2.58 -15.26 20.95
CA MET A 88 -1.38 -16.03 20.60
C MET A 88 -1.68 -17.02 19.46
N PRO A 89 -0.69 -17.35 18.64
CA PRO A 89 -0.89 -18.28 17.52
C PRO A 89 -1.36 -19.67 17.92
N GLU A 90 -0.81 -20.24 19.00
CA GLU A 90 -1.11 -21.62 19.46
C GLU A 90 -1.07 -22.65 18.32
N GLY A 91 -0.11 -22.48 17.37
CA GLY A 91 0.04 -23.32 16.19
C GLY A 91 -0.68 -22.80 14.93
N ASP A 92 -1.58 -21.83 15.07
CA ASP A 92 -2.25 -21.18 13.95
C ASP A 92 -1.92 -19.67 13.89
N ARG A 93 -0.96 -19.31 13.07
CA ARG A 93 -0.52 -17.93 12.84
C ARG A 93 -1.58 -17.03 12.22
N THR A 94 -2.64 -17.59 11.63
CA THR A 94 -3.74 -16.78 11.05
C THR A 94 -4.55 -16.08 12.13
N ILE A 95 -4.51 -16.58 13.37
CA ILE A 95 -5.21 -15.99 14.51
C ILE A 95 -4.71 -14.57 14.82
N PRO A 96 -3.43 -14.33 15.19
CA PRO A 96 -2.96 -12.98 15.46
C PRO A 96 -2.98 -12.08 14.22
N ILE A 97 -2.74 -12.62 13.02
CA ILE A 97 -2.87 -11.87 11.77
C ILE A 97 -4.30 -11.35 11.62
N GLY A 98 -5.30 -12.21 11.75
CA GLY A 98 -6.70 -11.84 11.61
C GLY A 98 -7.18 -10.84 12.66
N ASP A 99 -6.68 -10.92 13.91
CA ASP A 99 -7.01 -9.95 14.96
C ASP A 99 -6.48 -8.54 14.60
N VAL A 100 -5.23 -8.42 14.13
CA VAL A 100 -4.66 -7.12 13.72
C VAL A 100 -5.31 -6.60 12.45
N GLU A 101 -5.52 -7.42 11.43
CA GLU A 101 -6.23 -7.04 10.20
C GLU A 101 -7.64 -6.52 10.50
N LYS A 102 -8.35 -7.17 11.43
CA LYS A 102 -9.68 -6.74 11.88
C LYS A 102 -9.63 -5.32 12.46
N VAL A 103 -8.62 -5.01 13.28
CA VAL A 103 -8.46 -3.66 13.84
C VAL A 103 -8.12 -2.65 12.75
N MET A 104 -7.21 -2.96 11.81
CA MET A 104 -6.87 -2.08 10.70
C MET A 104 -8.12 -1.69 9.88
N ARG A 105 -8.97 -2.66 9.54
CA ARG A 105 -10.25 -2.43 8.85
C ARG A 105 -11.22 -1.63 9.73
N MET A 106 -11.36 -2.00 11.01
CA MET A 106 -12.26 -1.33 11.96
C MET A 106 -11.91 0.17 12.11
N VAL A 107 -10.63 0.51 12.19
CA VAL A 107 -10.18 1.91 12.30
C VAL A 107 -10.56 2.69 11.04
N ARG A 108 -10.38 2.11 9.84
CA ARG A 108 -10.81 2.74 8.58
C ARG A 108 -12.33 2.89 8.48
N ASP A 109 -13.07 1.86 8.85
CA ASP A 109 -14.55 1.87 8.80
C ASP A 109 -15.17 2.85 9.83
N SER A 110 -14.44 3.12 10.92
CA SER A 110 -14.86 4.06 11.98
C SER A 110 -14.23 5.46 11.83
N ALA A 111 -13.67 5.77 10.67
CA ALA A 111 -12.87 6.98 10.44
C ALA A 111 -13.61 8.28 10.80
N GLU A 112 -14.86 8.42 10.42
CA GLU A 112 -15.71 9.58 10.73
C GLU A 112 -15.95 9.71 12.24
N VAL A 113 -16.29 8.59 12.91
CA VAL A 113 -16.61 8.55 14.35
C VAL A 113 -15.40 8.91 15.20
N TRP A 114 -14.24 8.37 14.87
CA TRP A 114 -12.98 8.60 15.62
C TRP A 114 -12.17 9.79 15.11
N LYS A 115 -12.67 10.51 14.10
CA LYS A 115 -12.00 11.65 13.45
C LYS A 115 -10.60 11.30 12.97
N VAL A 116 -10.46 10.13 12.38
CA VAL A 116 -9.22 9.68 11.74
C VAL A 116 -9.34 9.76 10.22
N ASN A 117 -8.21 9.88 9.57
CA ASN A 117 -8.11 9.85 8.12
C ASN A 117 -7.89 8.39 7.67
N PRO A 118 -8.79 7.78 6.89
CA PRO A 118 -8.63 6.39 6.46
C PRO A 118 -7.43 6.17 5.52
N HIS A 119 -6.82 7.26 5.04
CA HIS A 119 -5.66 7.28 4.15
C HIS A 119 -4.36 7.67 4.85
N ASP A 120 -4.37 7.76 6.20
CA ASP A 120 -3.19 8.10 7.02
C ASP A 120 -3.17 7.22 8.28
N LEU A 121 -3.32 5.91 8.07
CA LEU A 121 -3.35 4.88 9.12
C LEU A 121 -2.04 4.08 9.11
N GLY A 122 -1.20 4.30 10.12
CA GLY A 122 0.02 3.54 10.34
C GLY A 122 -0.15 2.31 11.20
N ILE A 123 0.88 1.46 11.21
CA ILE A 123 1.05 0.37 12.16
C ILE A 123 2.37 0.54 12.91
N MET A 124 2.38 0.29 14.21
CA MET A 124 3.59 0.33 15.04
C MET A 124 3.72 -0.98 15.80
N GLY A 125 4.82 -1.70 15.57
CA GLY A 125 5.04 -3.00 16.20
C GLY A 125 6.39 -3.12 16.86
N PHE A 126 6.45 -3.94 17.93
CA PHE A 126 7.62 -4.12 18.78
C PHE A 126 8.01 -5.59 18.81
N SER A 127 9.28 -5.92 18.61
CA SER A 127 9.78 -7.31 18.73
C SER A 127 8.98 -8.30 17.86
N ALA A 128 8.36 -9.30 18.44
CA ALA A 128 7.41 -10.20 17.78
C ALA A 128 6.19 -9.45 17.20
N GLY A 129 5.71 -8.40 17.88
CA GLY A 129 4.68 -7.48 17.34
C GLY A 129 5.21 -6.67 16.15
N GLY A 130 6.52 -6.37 16.11
CA GLY A 130 7.18 -5.79 14.94
C GLY A 130 7.19 -6.74 13.75
N HIS A 131 7.36 -8.05 13.99
CA HIS A 131 7.15 -9.07 12.97
C HIS A 131 5.70 -9.07 12.47
N LEU A 132 4.73 -9.12 13.38
CA LEU A 132 3.32 -9.11 13.00
C LEU A 132 2.94 -7.84 12.23
N ALA A 133 3.43 -6.67 12.64
CA ALA A 133 3.26 -5.41 11.90
C ALA A 133 3.86 -5.48 10.49
N SER A 134 5.04 -6.09 10.33
CA SER A 134 5.66 -6.29 9.03
C SER A 134 4.92 -7.32 8.16
N VAL A 135 4.30 -8.35 8.76
CA VAL A 135 3.40 -9.29 8.07
C VAL A 135 2.18 -8.54 7.51
N ILE A 136 1.52 -7.70 8.33
CA ILE A 136 0.38 -6.89 7.88
C ILE A 136 0.80 -5.95 6.74
N SER A 137 2.00 -5.37 6.81
CA SER A 137 2.52 -4.43 5.81
C SER A 137 2.87 -5.08 4.48
N THR A 138 3.22 -6.37 4.47
CA THR A 138 3.75 -7.05 3.27
C THR A 138 2.87 -8.15 2.70
N LEU A 139 2.09 -8.84 3.54
CA LEU A 139 1.34 -10.03 3.16
C LEU A 139 -0.18 -9.86 3.21
N SER A 140 -0.71 -8.89 3.98
CA SER A 140 -2.15 -8.68 4.07
C SER A 140 -2.74 -8.07 2.80
N ASP A 141 -4.04 -8.24 2.64
CA ASP A 141 -4.81 -7.59 1.60
C ASP A 141 -4.76 -6.07 1.72
N PHE A 142 -5.01 -5.39 0.61
CA PHE A 142 -4.87 -3.94 0.50
C PHE A 142 -5.66 -3.17 1.56
N ASP A 143 -6.87 -3.61 1.90
CA ASP A 143 -7.79 -2.95 2.84
C ASP A 143 -7.32 -3.01 4.31
N ALA A 144 -6.50 -4.02 4.66
CA ALA A 144 -5.87 -4.15 5.97
C ALA A 144 -4.44 -3.59 6.01
N ARG A 145 -3.80 -3.36 4.85
CA ARG A 145 -2.41 -2.89 4.79
C ARG A 145 -2.31 -1.44 5.28
N PRO A 146 -1.32 -1.10 6.15
CA PRO A 146 -1.13 0.27 6.63
C PRO A 146 -0.62 1.21 5.53
N ASP A 147 -0.74 2.52 5.77
CA ASP A 147 -0.16 3.55 4.89
C ASP A 147 1.31 3.84 5.24
N PHE A 148 1.77 3.46 6.44
CA PHE A 148 3.17 3.49 6.87
C PHE A 148 3.41 2.54 8.04
N SER A 149 4.68 2.18 8.30
CA SER A 149 5.08 1.24 9.37
C SER A 149 6.16 1.81 10.28
N ILE A 150 6.02 1.55 11.57
CA ILE A 150 7.01 1.88 12.61
C ILE A 150 7.40 0.57 13.29
N LEU A 151 8.66 0.15 13.15
CA LEU A 151 9.13 -1.16 13.59
C LEU A 151 10.24 -1.01 14.63
N PHE A 152 9.92 -1.31 15.89
CA PHE A 152 10.89 -1.29 16.99
C PHE A 152 11.53 -2.67 17.14
N TYR A 153 12.85 -2.72 17.03
CA TYR A 153 13.66 -3.95 17.16
C TYR A 153 12.93 -5.21 16.67
N PRO A 154 12.39 -5.14 15.42
CA PRO A 154 11.45 -6.14 14.96
C PRO A 154 12.14 -7.50 14.77
N VAL A 155 11.48 -8.58 15.13
CA VAL A 155 11.74 -9.88 14.51
C VAL A 155 11.32 -9.76 13.03
N ILE A 156 12.14 -10.21 12.11
CA ILE A 156 11.87 -10.17 10.66
C ILE A 156 12.07 -11.56 10.04
N SER A 157 13.24 -12.16 10.31
CA SER A 157 13.51 -13.53 9.87
C SER A 157 12.75 -14.54 10.73
N MET A 158 12.11 -15.49 10.08
CA MET A 158 11.51 -16.65 10.74
C MET A 158 12.46 -17.86 10.74
N ASP A 159 13.72 -17.70 10.34
CA ASP A 159 14.75 -18.69 10.50
C ASP A 159 15.30 -18.65 11.94
N GLU A 160 14.97 -19.67 12.75
CA GLU A 160 15.35 -19.74 14.16
C GLU A 160 16.86 -19.80 14.41
N ARG A 161 17.67 -20.02 13.36
CA ARG A 161 19.14 -20.06 13.46
C ARG A 161 19.75 -18.66 13.51
N VAL A 162 19.06 -17.65 13.02
CA VAL A 162 19.56 -16.26 12.88
C VAL A 162 18.64 -15.22 13.49
N SER A 163 17.52 -15.64 14.09
CA SER A 163 16.51 -14.78 14.69
C SER A 163 16.08 -15.30 16.07
N HIS A 164 15.11 -14.62 16.72
CA HIS A 164 14.60 -15.01 18.03
C HIS A 164 13.84 -16.35 17.95
N LYS A 165 14.49 -17.42 18.37
CA LYS A 165 14.00 -18.79 18.24
C LYS A 165 12.56 -18.99 18.74
N TRP A 166 12.23 -18.44 19.90
CA TRP A 166 10.89 -18.63 20.47
C TRP A 166 9.82 -17.93 19.67
N SER A 167 10.05 -16.71 19.17
CA SER A 167 9.13 -16.05 18.26
C SER A 167 8.91 -16.88 17.00
N CYS A 168 9.98 -17.44 16.43
CA CYS A 168 9.89 -18.27 15.23
C CYS A 168 9.05 -19.53 15.48
N GLN A 169 9.30 -20.24 16.59
CA GLN A 169 8.60 -21.47 16.95
C GLN A 169 7.15 -21.23 17.40
N ASN A 170 6.88 -20.14 18.12
CA ASN A 170 5.53 -19.83 18.55
C ASN A 170 4.65 -19.39 17.37
N PHE A 171 5.22 -18.68 16.39
CA PHE A 171 4.47 -18.22 15.23
C PHE A 171 4.28 -19.30 14.16
N LEU A 172 5.32 -20.06 13.82
CA LEU A 172 5.26 -21.09 12.77
C LEU A 172 4.98 -22.50 13.30
N SER A 173 5.06 -22.74 14.60
CA SER A 173 5.19 -24.02 15.27
C SER A 173 6.57 -24.69 15.04
N LYS A 174 6.93 -25.67 15.88
CA LYS A 174 8.15 -26.47 15.67
C LYS A 174 8.12 -27.26 14.36
N GLU A 175 6.93 -27.71 13.95
CA GLU A 175 6.76 -28.42 12.69
C GLU A 175 6.85 -27.45 11.50
N GLY A 176 6.24 -26.26 11.60
CA GLY A 176 6.33 -25.22 10.59
C GLY A 176 7.75 -24.72 10.34
N GLN A 177 8.63 -24.75 11.34
CA GLN A 177 10.07 -24.44 11.19
C GLN A 177 10.81 -25.41 10.26
N LYS A 178 10.32 -26.64 10.09
CA LYS A 178 10.89 -27.61 9.16
C LYS A 178 10.48 -27.36 7.71
N ASN A 179 9.51 -26.49 7.46
CA ASN A 179 9.06 -26.13 6.13
C ASN A 179 9.76 -24.85 5.65
N PRO A 180 10.74 -24.95 4.73
CA PRO A 180 11.51 -23.80 4.27
C PRO A 180 10.66 -22.76 3.50
N GLU A 181 9.56 -23.17 2.87
CA GLU A 181 8.66 -22.25 2.18
C GLU A 181 7.88 -21.38 3.19
N LEU A 182 7.43 -21.94 4.32
CA LEU A 182 6.79 -21.18 5.38
C LEU A 182 7.78 -20.22 6.04
N VAL A 183 8.99 -20.69 6.37
CA VAL A 183 10.05 -19.85 6.91
C VAL A 183 10.34 -18.69 5.95
N ARG A 184 10.52 -18.97 4.65
CA ARG A 184 10.73 -17.95 3.63
C ARG A 184 9.56 -16.99 3.52
N LYS A 185 8.32 -17.50 3.45
CA LYS A 185 7.10 -16.69 3.28
C LYS A 185 6.93 -15.68 4.41
N TYR A 186 7.14 -16.11 5.65
CA TYR A 186 6.95 -15.26 6.83
C TYR A 186 8.22 -14.56 7.32
N SER A 187 9.36 -14.75 6.68
CA SER A 187 10.50 -13.84 6.75
C SER A 187 10.21 -12.66 5.87
N THR A 188 9.67 -11.58 6.47
CA THR A 188 8.96 -10.51 5.75
C THR A 188 9.83 -9.65 4.84
N ASN A 189 11.16 -9.67 5.02
CA ASN A 189 12.10 -9.11 4.04
C ASN A 189 11.94 -9.74 2.64
N ASN A 190 11.53 -11.02 2.54
CA ASN A 190 11.28 -11.68 1.25
C ASN A 190 9.93 -11.29 0.62
N ALA A 191 9.06 -10.67 1.39
CA ALA A 191 7.72 -10.28 0.96
C ALA A 191 7.61 -8.77 0.61
N VAL A 192 8.70 -8.01 0.76
CA VAL A 192 8.78 -6.62 0.35
C VAL A 192 8.55 -6.50 -1.16
N ARG A 193 7.67 -5.59 -1.56
CA ARG A 193 7.32 -5.34 -2.95
C ARG A 193 7.41 -3.84 -3.25
N ARG A 194 8.02 -3.52 -4.39
CA ARG A 194 8.14 -2.16 -4.89
C ARG A 194 6.76 -1.50 -5.00
N HIS A 195 6.64 -0.26 -4.53
CA HIS A 195 5.42 0.56 -4.48
C HIS A 195 4.26 0.02 -3.62
N LEU A 196 4.23 -1.28 -3.31
CA LEU A 196 3.11 -1.91 -2.60
C LEU A 196 3.37 -2.06 -1.10
N THR A 197 4.63 -2.28 -0.68
CA THR A 197 5.00 -2.25 0.73
C THR A 197 5.10 -0.80 1.18
N PRO A 198 4.39 -0.42 2.26
CA PRO A 198 4.35 0.96 2.70
C PRO A 198 5.69 1.45 3.23
N PRO A 199 5.96 2.76 3.20
CA PRO A 199 7.14 3.36 3.82
C PRO A 199 7.31 2.94 5.28
N ALA A 200 8.56 2.76 5.72
CA ALA A 200 8.86 2.29 7.06
C ALA A 200 9.94 3.11 7.77
N ILE A 201 9.84 3.16 9.10
CA ILE A 201 10.96 3.52 9.99
C ILE A 201 11.25 2.34 10.90
N ILE A 202 12.53 1.98 11.02
CA ILE A 202 13.01 0.88 11.84
C ILE A 202 13.92 1.46 12.92
N ILE A 203 13.66 1.09 14.17
CA ILE A 203 14.38 1.60 15.35
C ILE A 203 14.92 0.41 16.15
N THR A 204 16.25 0.35 16.31
CA THR A 204 16.95 -0.76 16.95
C THR A 204 18.03 -0.26 17.91
N ALA A 205 18.60 -1.16 18.74
CA ALA A 205 19.83 -0.94 19.46
C ALA A 205 20.92 -1.91 18.97
N SER A 206 22.16 -1.42 18.84
CA SER A 206 23.27 -2.23 18.32
C SER A 206 23.66 -3.36 19.24
N ASP A 207 23.39 -3.23 20.55
CA ASP A 207 23.67 -4.21 21.60
C ASP A 207 22.50 -5.17 21.88
N ASP A 208 21.47 -5.20 21.01
CA ASP A 208 20.35 -6.14 21.15
C ASP A 208 20.81 -7.59 21.00
N GLY A 209 20.95 -8.28 22.14
CA GLY A 209 21.39 -9.67 22.21
C GLY A 209 20.25 -10.69 22.01
N LEU A 210 18.99 -10.25 21.95
CA LEU A 210 17.82 -11.12 21.81
C LEU A 210 17.35 -11.23 20.36
N VAL A 211 17.19 -10.07 19.69
CA VAL A 211 16.82 -9.98 18.28
C VAL A 211 17.93 -9.26 17.54
N ASN A 212 18.83 -10.02 16.93
CA ASN A 212 19.99 -9.45 16.25
C ASN A 212 19.55 -8.43 15.19
N PRO A 213 19.96 -7.14 15.31
CA PRO A 213 19.50 -6.08 14.43
C PRO A 213 19.96 -6.26 12.97
N VAL A 214 21.09 -6.95 12.74
CA VAL A 214 21.63 -7.18 11.39
C VAL A 214 20.81 -8.19 10.61
N THR A 215 20.46 -9.33 11.26
CA THR A 215 19.69 -10.41 10.62
C THR A 215 18.17 -10.20 10.68
N ASN A 216 17.72 -9.08 11.22
CA ASN A 216 16.31 -8.70 11.29
C ASN A 216 16.08 -7.28 10.75
N GLY A 217 16.16 -6.24 11.57
CA GLY A 217 15.84 -4.86 11.17
C GLY A 217 16.62 -4.38 9.96
N LEU A 218 17.95 -4.57 9.93
CA LEU A 218 18.80 -4.16 8.80
C LEU A 218 18.51 -4.99 7.53
N MET A 219 18.16 -6.26 7.67
CA MET A 219 17.77 -7.10 6.54
C MET A 219 16.44 -6.60 5.91
N TYR A 220 15.48 -6.16 6.71
CA TYR A 220 14.25 -5.55 6.21
C TYR A 220 14.53 -4.21 5.53
N TYR A 221 15.36 -3.35 6.14
CA TYR A 221 15.81 -2.10 5.52
C TYR A 221 16.46 -2.35 4.15
N LYS A 222 17.36 -3.34 4.07
CA LYS A 222 18.00 -3.72 2.80
C LYS A 222 16.95 -4.12 1.74
N ALA A 223 15.97 -4.93 2.11
CA ALA A 223 14.92 -5.35 1.19
C ALA A 223 14.06 -4.16 0.71
N MET A 224 13.73 -3.23 1.61
CA MET A 224 13.02 -1.99 1.28
C MET A 224 13.85 -1.11 0.32
N HIS A 225 15.14 -0.94 0.60
CA HIS A 225 16.06 -0.18 -0.25
C HIS A 225 16.20 -0.82 -1.64
N ASP A 226 16.42 -2.14 -1.71
CA ASP A 226 16.57 -2.87 -2.98
C ASP A 226 15.29 -2.81 -3.84
N ALA A 227 14.13 -2.79 -3.18
CA ALA A 227 12.85 -2.56 -3.84
C ALA A 227 12.62 -1.09 -4.25
N GLY A 228 13.49 -0.17 -3.82
CA GLY A 228 13.34 1.26 -4.05
C GLY A 228 12.25 1.91 -3.20
N ASN A 229 11.78 1.27 -2.14
CA ASN A 229 10.78 1.82 -1.22
C ASN A 229 11.44 2.73 -0.17
N GLU A 230 10.69 3.74 0.29
CA GLU A 230 11.14 4.63 1.36
C GLU A 230 11.29 3.86 2.69
N CYS A 231 12.48 3.94 3.29
CA CYS A 231 12.75 3.34 4.60
C CYS A 231 13.83 4.10 5.35
N ALA A 232 13.56 4.44 6.61
CA ALA A 232 14.56 4.98 7.55
C ALA A 232 15.01 3.88 8.52
N TYR A 233 16.29 3.87 8.87
CA TYR A 233 16.87 2.93 9.83
C TYR A 233 17.69 3.68 10.87
N TYR A 234 17.27 3.56 12.14
CA TYR A 234 17.95 4.13 13.30
C TYR A 234 18.46 3.01 14.20
N SER A 235 19.76 2.99 14.44
CA SER A 235 20.38 2.05 15.37
C SER A 235 21.13 2.81 16.46
N TYR A 236 20.60 2.79 17.67
CA TYR A 236 21.25 3.44 18.82
C TYR A 236 22.37 2.54 19.36
N PRO A 237 23.47 3.12 19.87
CA PRO A 237 24.64 2.34 20.30
C PRO A 237 24.33 1.28 21.36
N THR A 238 23.45 1.62 22.32
CA THR A 238 23.04 0.73 23.43
C THR A 238 21.56 0.89 23.73
N GLY A 239 20.97 -0.12 24.36
CA GLY A 239 19.54 -0.14 24.72
C GLY A 239 19.03 -1.53 24.98
N ASN A 240 19.80 -2.55 24.58
CA ASN A 240 19.35 -3.94 24.57
C ASN A 240 18.02 -4.11 23.83
N HIS A 241 17.31 -5.20 24.11
CA HIS A 241 15.99 -5.48 23.59
C HIS A 241 14.89 -4.93 24.49
N GLY A 242 13.75 -4.52 23.91
CA GLY A 242 12.55 -4.22 24.69
C GLY A 242 12.50 -2.86 25.33
N PHE A 243 13.22 -1.84 24.85
CA PHE A 243 13.16 -0.50 25.40
C PHE A 243 11.83 0.23 25.12
N GLY A 244 11.18 -0.03 23.99
CA GLY A 244 9.90 0.56 23.60
C GLY A 244 9.83 2.06 23.82
N PHE A 245 8.75 2.52 24.45
CA PHE A 245 8.58 3.90 24.92
C PHE A 245 9.01 4.08 26.38
N GLY A 246 9.86 3.18 26.91
CA GLY A 246 10.34 3.25 28.30
C GLY A 246 11.21 4.47 28.55
N PRO A 247 10.91 5.30 29.58
CA PRO A 247 11.72 6.48 29.91
C PRO A 247 13.11 6.13 30.44
N TRP A 248 13.37 4.88 30.75
CA TRP A 248 14.69 4.37 31.16
C TRP A 248 15.63 4.17 29.97
N PHE A 249 15.15 4.21 28.73
CA PHE A 249 16.00 4.12 27.55
C PHE A 249 16.90 5.32 27.43
N LYS A 250 18.21 5.10 27.40
CA LYS A 250 19.21 6.20 27.40
C LYS A 250 18.98 7.24 26.30
N TYR A 251 18.49 6.82 25.16
CA TYR A 251 18.25 7.69 23.99
C TYR A 251 16.76 7.99 23.79
N HIS A 252 15.95 7.88 24.84
CA HIS A 252 14.50 8.05 24.77
C HIS A 252 14.09 9.35 24.08
N ASP A 253 14.60 10.50 24.53
CA ASP A 253 14.21 11.81 23.99
C ASP A 253 14.69 12.01 22.54
N GLN A 254 15.89 11.49 22.21
CA GLN A 254 16.39 11.49 20.84
C GLN A 254 15.52 10.63 19.95
N MET A 255 15.18 9.42 20.39
CA MET A 255 14.30 8.51 19.66
C MET A 255 12.93 9.14 19.40
N LEU A 256 12.32 9.79 20.39
CA LEU A 256 11.06 10.50 20.22
C LEU A 256 11.17 11.67 19.24
N THR A 257 12.31 12.35 19.23
CA THR A 257 12.61 13.43 18.28
C THR A 257 12.75 12.89 16.86
N ASP A 258 13.53 11.83 16.66
CA ASP A 258 13.76 11.19 15.36
C ASP A 258 12.44 10.62 14.78
N LEU A 259 11.68 9.90 15.61
CA LEU A 259 10.36 9.39 15.23
C LEU A 259 9.36 10.51 14.93
N GLY A 260 9.38 11.57 15.76
CA GLY A 260 8.54 12.75 15.59
C GLY A 260 8.81 13.45 14.27
N ASN A 261 10.07 13.71 13.95
CA ASN A 261 10.49 14.32 12.70
C ASN A 261 10.09 13.46 11.49
N TRP A 262 10.25 12.14 11.59
CA TRP A 262 9.84 11.24 10.52
C TRP A 262 8.32 11.29 10.28
N LEU A 263 7.52 11.27 11.35
CA LEU A 263 6.05 11.37 11.27
C LEU A 263 5.60 12.73 10.73
N ASP A 264 6.19 13.84 11.19
CA ASP A 264 5.80 15.19 10.82
C ASP A 264 6.12 15.49 9.34
N ASN A 265 7.14 14.83 8.76
CA ASN A 265 7.51 14.95 7.35
C ASN A 265 6.72 14.01 6.41
N ARG A 266 5.87 13.15 6.95
CA ARG A 266 5.05 12.27 6.11
C ARG A 266 3.86 13.02 5.51
N PRO A 267 3.61 12.85 4.21
CA PRO A 267 2.41 13.41 3.59
C PRO A 267 1.15 12.82 4.23
N SER A 268 0.17 13.69 4.45
CA SER A 268 -1.18 13.29 4.88
C SER A 268 -2.18 13.84 3.86
N PRO A 269 -2.75 13.00 3.00
CA PRO A 269 -3.78 13.42 2.07
C PRO A 269 -5.04 13.84 2.85
N LYS A 270 -5.98 14.53 2.22
CA LYS A 270 -7.29 14.75 2.83
C LYS A 270 -8.05 13.44 2.99
N ALA A 271 -8.94 13.35 3.98
CA ALA A 271 -9.75 12.15 4.21
C ALA A 271 -10.71 11.85 3.04
N ASP A 272 -11.13 12.88 2.33
CA ASP A 272 -11.97 12.84 1.13
C ASP A 272 -11.18 13.03 -0.17
N ALA A 273 -9.87 12.81 -0.15
CA ALA A 273 -9.02 12.95 -1.33
C ALA A 273 -9.48 12.04 -2.47
N ILE A 274 -9.47 12.59 -3.69
CA ILE A 274 -9.76 11.85 -4.92
C ILE A 274 -8.65 10.83 -5.15
N LYS A 275 -8.99 9.55 -5.20
CA LYS A 275 -8.04 8.44 -5.33
C LYS A 275 -7.68 8.21 -6.79
N VAL A 276 -6.39 8.32 -7.11
CA VAL A 276 -5.86 8.13 -8.47
C VAL A 276 -4.96 6.89 -8.51
N ALA A 277 -5.33 5.89 -9.30
CA ALA A 277 -4.53 4.71 -9.54
C ALA A 277 -3.74 4.86 -10.85
N CYS A 278 -2.40 4.82 -10.78
CA CYS A 278 -1.53 4.78 -11.94
C CYS A 278 -1.16 3.32 -12.25
N ILE A 279 -1.83 2.73 -13.22
CA ILE A 279 -1.63 1.37 -13.73
C ILE A 279 -0.71 1.42 -14.94
N GLY A 280 0.31 0.56 -15.00
CA GLY A 280 1.20 0.53 -16.16
C GLY A 280 2.41 -0.38 -16.02
N ASN A 281 3.31 -0.21 -16.98
CA ASN A 281 4.55 -0.97 -17.11
C ASN A 281 5.76 -0.26 -16.45
N SER A 282 6.97 -0.50 -16.95
CA SER A 282 8.22 0.07 -16.45
C SER A 282 8.26 1.61 -16.41
N ILE A 283 7.54 2.28 -17.30
CA ILE A 283 7.46 3.74 -17.31
C ILE A 283 6.65 4.25 -16.09
N THR A 284 5.60 3.53 -15.71
CA THR A 284 4.82 3.82 -14.51
C THR A 284 5.56 3.39 -13.24
N ASP A 285 6.21 2.22 -13.27
CA ASP A 285 7.10 1.73 -12.21
C ASP A 285 8.26 2.71 -11.92
N GLY A 286 8.73 3.44 -12.94
CA GLY A 286 9.82 4.40 -12.83
C GLY A 286 11.18 3.76 -13.07
N HIS A 287 11.29 2.88 -14.05
CA HIS A 287 12.55 2.27 -14.45
C HIS A 287 13.62 3.33 -14.78
N GLY A 288 14.82 3.16 -14.22
CA GLY A 288 15.94 4.09 -14.41
C GLY A 288 15.78 5.47 -13.76
N ILE A 289 14.73 5.69 -12.97
CA ILE A 289 14.54 6.91 -12.20
C ILE A 289 15.04 6.69 -10.77
N ASP A 290 16.00 7.50 -10.35
CA ASP A 290 16.52 7.48 -8.99
C ASP A 290 15.40 7.74 -7.99
N PHE A 291 15.24 6.84 -7.02
CA PHE A 291 14.21 6.89 -6.02
C PHE A 291 12.81 7.19 -6.59
N ALA A 292 12.34 6.32 -7.48
CA ALA A 292 11.06 6.46 -8.18
C ALA A 292 9.83 6.75 -7.29
N PRO A 293 9.74 6.27 -6.02
CA PRO A 293 8.67 6.67 -5.10
C PRO A 293 8.52 8.18 -4.87
N ALA A 294 9.61 8.95 -5.04
CA ALA A 294 9.59 10.40 -4.94
C ALA A 294 9.71 11.13 -6.29
N ASN A 295 10.30 10.49 -7.29
CA ASN A 295 10.72 11.13 -8.54
C ASN A 295 10.04 10.57 -9.80
N GLY A 296 9.43 9.38 -9.76
CA GLY A 296 8.66 8.83 -10.86
C GLY A 296 7.42 9.67 -11.21
N TYR A 297 6.84 9.48 -12.41
CA TYR A 297 5.72 10.33 -12.82
C TYR A 297 4.51 10.27 -11.86
N PRO A 298 4.14 9.14 -11.23
CA PRO A 298 3.04 9.15 -10.27
C PRO A 298 3.30 10.05 -9.06
N ALA A 299 4.56 10.11 -8.58
CA ALA A 299 4.96 11.00 -7.50
C ALA A 299 4.96 12.47 -7.93
N GLN A 300 5.41 12.77 -9.16
CA GLN A 300 5.33 14.12 -9.72
C GLN A 300 3.87 14.54 -9.94
N LEU A 301 3.02 13.60 -10.37
CA LEU A 301 1.57 13.81 -10.50
C LEU A 301 0.94 14.15 -9.15
N GLN A 302 1.29 13.42 -8.07
CA GLN A 302 0.85 13.74 -6.71
C GLN A 302 1.22 15.17 -6.31
N LYS A 303 2.45 15.62 -6.61
CA LYS A 303 2.89 17.00 -6.31
C LYS A 303 2.07 18.04 -7.08
N LEU A 304 1.75 17.79 -8.34
CA LEU A 304 0.97 18.69 -9.18
C LEU A 304 -0.51 18.76 -8.80
N LEU A 305 -1.08 17.64 -8.36
CA LEU A 305 -2.49 17.55 -7.95
C LEU A 305 -2.70 18.01 -6.49
N GLY A 306 -1.66 17.94 -5.65
CA GLY A 306 -1.71 18.37 -4.25
C GLY A 306 -2.47 17.39 -3.34
N LYS A 307 -2.81 17.85 -2.13
CA LYS A 307 -3.41 17.04 -1.05
C LYS A 307 -4.88 16.67 -1.26
N ASP A 308 -5.53 17.29 -2.25
CA ASP A 308 -6.90 16.95 -2.63
C ASP A 308 -6.99 15.62 -3.41
N TYR A 309 -5.83 15.07 -3.77
CA TYR A 309 -5.70 13.82 -4.47
C TYR A 309 -4.78 12.87 -3.70
N LEU A 310 -5.05 11.57 -3.84
CA LEU A 310 -4.20 10.48 -3.35
C LEU A 310 -3.78 9.62 -4.55
N VAL A 311 -2.58 9.87 -5.05
CA VAL A 311 -2.02 9.14 -6.20
C VAL A 311 -1.23 7.94 -5.70
N LYS A 312 -1.55 6.74 -6.19
CA LYS A 312 -0.79 5.51 -5.93
C LYS A 312 -0.22 4.92 -7.21
N ASN A 313 1.04 4.49 -7.12
CA ASN A 313 1.75 3.82 -8.19
C ASN A 313 1.50 2.31 -8.13
N PHE A 314 0.90 1.75 -9.18
CA PHE A 314 0.70 0.32 -9.39
C PHE A 314 1.45 -0.18 -10.63
N GLY A 315 2.48 0.54 -11.06
CA GLY A 315 3.34 0.14 -12.18
C GLY A 315 4.17 -1.10 -11.85
N VAL A 316 4.34 -1.97 -12.85
CA VAL A 316 5.24 -3.13 -12.78
C VAL A 316 6.01 -3.25 -14.08
N SER A 317 7.34 -3.26 -13.98
CA SER A 317 8.23 -3.33 -15.16
C SER A 317 7.96 -4.55 -16.04
N ALA A 318 8.14 -4.39 -17.36
CA ALA A 318 7.98 -5.39 -18.42
C ALA A 318 6.55 -5.91 -18.68
N ARG A 319 5.51 -5.41 -18.00
CA ARG A 319 4.15 -5.96 -18.10
C ARG A 319 3.43 -5.57 -19.37
N THR A 320 2.61 -6.51 -19.87
CA THR A 320 1.79 -6.40 -21.05
C THR A 320 0.32 -6.19 -20.71
N MET A 321 -0.44 -5.59 -21.62
CA MET A 321 -1.91 -5.58 -21.63
C MET A 321 -2.43 -6.99 -21.99
N LEU A 322 -1.77 -7.64 -22.94
CA LEU A 322 -2.08 -8.99 -23.41
C LEU A 322 -1.98 -10.01 -22.26
N ASN A 323 -3.04 -10.78 -22.05
CA ASN A 323 -3.08 -11.86 -21.06
C ASN A 323 -2.23 -13.08 -21.46
N LYS A 324 -1.88 -13.21 -22.75
CA LYS A 324 -0.97 -14.23 -23.28
C LYS A 324 0.43 -13.69 -23.55
N GLY A 325 0.70 -12.41 -23.20
CA GLY A 325 2.04 -11.87 -23.28
C GLY A 325 3.02 -12.55 -22.32
N ASP A 326 4.29 -12.24 -22.45
CA ASP A 326 5.38 -12.77 -21.61
C ASP A 326 5.14 -12.51 -20.11
N PHE A 327 4.61 -11.33 -19.75
CA PHE A 327 4.33 -10.91 -18.37
C PHE A 327 2.99 -10.16 -18.25
N PRO A 328 1.85 -10.87 -18.19
CA PRO A 328 0.53 -10.24 -18.14
C PRO A 328 0.32 -9.39 -16.88
N TYR A 329 -0.05 -8.11 -17.04
CA TYR A 329 -0.27 -7.20 -15.91
C TYR A 329 -1.42 -7.65 -15.00
N MET A 330 -2.50 -8.21 -15.55
CA MET A 330 -3.65 -8.66 -14.76
C MET A 330 -3.37 -9.86 -13.85
N ASN A 331 -2.20 -10.51 -13.98
CA ASN A 331 -1.75 -11.56 -13.07
C ASN A 331 -1.00 -11.00 -11.84
N GLU A 332 -0.64 -9.71 -11.84
CA GLU A 332 0.16 -9.10 -10.80
C GLU A 332 -0.65 -8.77 -9.53
N MET A 333 0.04 -8.76 -8.39
CA MET A 333 -0.54 -8.25 -7.15
C MET A 333 -0.89 -6.77 -7.26
N ALA A 334 -0.10 -6.00 -8.00
CA ALA A 334 -0.35 -4.58 -8.27
C ALA A 334 -1.73 -4.35 -8.93
N TRP A 335 -2.16 -5.24 -9.82
CA TRP A 335 -3.51 -5.20 -10.39
C TRP A 335 -4.58 -5.44 -9.32
N LYS A 336 -4.42 -6.45 -8.49
CA LYS A 336 -5.36 -6.77 -7.40
C LYS A 336 -5.46 -5.60 -6.42
N ASP A 337 -4.34 -5.02 -6.05
CA ASP A 337 -4.26 -3.86 -5.16
C ASP A 337 -4.88 -2.60 -5.79
N ALA A 338 -4.68 -2.37 -7.10
CA ALA A 338 -5.30 -1.25 -7.82
C ALA A 338 -6.83 -1.34 -7.82
N VAL A 339 -7.38 -2.55 -8.03
CA VAL A 339 -8.83 -2.79 -7.94
C VAL A 339 -9.33 -2.61 -6.49
N ALA A 340 -8.61 -3.18 -5.51
CA ALA A 340 -8.96 -3.07 -4.09
C ALA A 340 -8.84 -1.65 -3.53
N PHE A 341 -8.00 -0.81 -4.12
CA PHE A 341 -7.89 0.62 -3.80
C PHE A 341 -9.20 1.38 -4.06
N LYS A 342 -10.09 0.86 -4.92
CA LYS A 342 -11.35 1.48 -5.32
C LYS A 342 -11.12 2.94 -5.73
N PRO A 343 -10.31 3.18 -6.77
CA PRO A 343 -9.95 4.52 -7.21
C PRO A 343 -11.17 5.28 -7.73
N ASP A 344 -11.10 6.62 -7.68
CA ASP A 344 -12.04 7.52 -8.32
C ASP A 344 -11.58 7.84 -9.76
N VAL A 345 -10.25 7.81 -9.98
CA VAL A 345 -9.60 8.02 -11.27
C VAL A 345 -8.59 6.92 -11.54
N VAL A 346 -8.57 6.37 -12.74
CA VAL A 346 -7.59 5.37 -13.18
C VAL A 346 -6.86 5.85 -14.42
N ILE A 347 -5.54 5.83 -14.36
CA ILE A 347 -4.64 6.05 -15.49
C ILE A 347 -4.12 4.69 -15.95
N ILE A 348 -4.48 4.25 -17.16
CA ILE A 348 -4.01 2.99 -17.75
C ILE A 348 -2.95 3.33 -18.81
N LYS A 349 -1.69 2.95 -18.54
CA LYS A 349 -0.56 3.17 -19.44
C LYS A 349 0.17 1.85 -19.71
N LEU A 350 -0.42 1.03 -20.57
CA LEU A 350 0.10 -0.25 -21.09
C LEU A 350 0.14 -0.24 -22.62
N GLY A 351 0.68 -1.28 -23.23
CA GLY A 351 0.79 -1.42 -24.68
C GLY A 351 2.23 -1.36 -25.20
N THR A 352 3.17 -0.75 -24.46
CA THR A 352 4.57 -0.65 -24.91
C THR A 352 5.22 -2.03 -25.08
N ASN A 353 5.12 -2.92 -24.09
CA ASN A 353 5.71 -4.27 -24.15
C ASN A 353 4.92 -5.21 -25.07
N ASP A 354 3.66 -4.90 -25.32
CA ASP A 354 2.79 -5.65 -26.22
C ASP A 354 3.30 -5.57 -27.68
N SER A 355 4.01 -4.48 -28.03
CA SER A 355 4.56 -4.28 -29.39
C SER A 355 5.72 -5.21 -29.74
N LYS A 356 6.30 -5.92 -28.78
CA LYS A 356 7.36 -6.90 -29.03
C LYS A 356 6.84 -8.05 -29.88
N PRO A 357 7.60 -8.59 -30.85
CA PRO A 357 7.14 -9.68 -31.71
C PRO A 357 6.63 -10.90 -30.94
N GLU A 358 7.30 -11.27 -29.82
CA GLU A 358 6.93 -12.38 -28.95
C GLU A 358 5.58 -12.19 -28.26
N ASN A 359 5.13 -10.95 -28.10
CA ASN A 359 3.83 -10.62 -27.53
C ASN A 359 2.79 -10.35 -28.62
N TRP A 360 3.18 -9.59 -29.67
CA TRP A 360 2.25 -9.17 -30.71
C TRP A 360 1.73 -10.31 -31.59
N GLN A 361 2.34 -11.50 -31.54
CA GLN A 361 1.78 -12.71 -32.14
C GLN A 361 0.37 -13.04 -31.63
N TYR A 362 0.00 -12.54 -30.44
CA TYR A 362 -1.34 -12.68 -29.82
C TYR A 362 -2.22 -11.44 -30.05
N ASN A 363 -1.93 -10.60 -31.03
CA ASN A 363 -2.59 -9.31 -31.29
C ASN A 363 -4.12 -9.40 -31.40
N ALA A 364 -4.68 -10.52 -31.89
CA ALA A 364 -6.11 -10.73 -32.01
C ALA A 364 -6.85 -10.63 -30.65
N GLU A 365 -6.14 -10.84 -29.54
CA GLU A 365 -6.72 -10.80 -28.19
C GLU A 365 -6.58 -9.42 -27.52
N PHE A 366 -5.69 -8.54 -28.00
CA PHE A 366 -5.38 -7.26 -27.36
C PHE A 366 -6.62 -6.42 -27.07
N LYS A 367 -7.52 -6.31 -28.03
CA LYS A 367 -8.78 -5.55 -27.88
C LYS A 367 -9.67 -6.12 -26.76
N GLN A 368 -9.78 -7.47 -26.70
CA GLN A 368 -10.59 -8.13 -25.69
C GLN A 368 -9.98 -8.01 -24.29
N ASP A 369 -8.67 -8.15 -24.17
CA ASP A 369 -7.96 -8.04 -22.90
C ASP A 369 -8.05 -6.60 -22.35
N LEU A 370 -7.91 -5.57 -23.20
CA LEU A 370 -8.15 -4.19 -22.82
C LEU A 370 -9.59 -3.95 -22.32
N LYS A 371 -10.58 -4.51 -23.02
CA LYS A 371 -11.99 -4.45 -22.59
C LYS A 371 -12.20 -5.14 -21.24
N GLN A 372 -11.56 -6.28 -21.02
CA GLN A 372 -11.63 -7.02 -19.75
C GLN A 372 -11.07 -6.16 -18.60
N MET A 373 -9.91 -5.50 -18.80
CA MET A 373 -9.32 -4.61 -17.79
C MET A 373 -10.27 -3.46 -17.44
N ILE A 374 -10.81 -2.78 -18.45
CA ILE A 374 -11.76 -1.67 -18.29
C ILE A 374 -13.02 -2.13 -17.56
N THR A 375 -13.62 -3.22 -17.98
CA THR A 375 -14.89 -3.70 -17.40
C THR A 375 -14.73 -4.32 -16.01
N THR A 376 -13.53 -4.76 -15.64
CA THR A 376 -13.22 -5.14 -14.25
C THR A 376 -13.25 -3.91 -13.33
N LEU A 377 -12.74 -2.77 -13.79
CA LEU A 377 -12.77 -1.49 -13.05
C LEU A 377 -14.16 -0.83 -13.12
N ARG A 378 -14.88 -1.03 -14.22
CA ARG A 378 -16.18 -0.44 -14.56
C ARG A 378 -17.21 -1.52 -14.94
N PRO A 379 -17.68 -2.36 -13.98
CA PRO A 379 -18.66 -3.42 -14.28
C PRO A 379 -20.00 -2.90 -14.81
N ASP A 380 -20.30 -1.63 -14.58
CA ASP A 380 -21.48 -0.94 -15.10
C ASP A 380 -21.49 -0.89 -16.64
N LEU A 381 -20.32 -0.86 -17.29
CA LEU A 381 -20.19 -0.84 -18.75
C LEU A 381 -20.59 -2.17 -19.42
N LEU A 382 -20.72 -3.27 -18.67
CA LEU A 382 -21.22 -4.55 -19.17
C LEU A 382 -22.76 -4.58 -19.29
N LYS A 383 -23.48 -3.63 -18.70
CA LYS A 383 -24.93 -3.60 -18.73
C LYS A 383 -25.39 -2.93 -20.02
N PRO A 384 -26.34 -3.56 -20.82
CA PRO A 384 -26.88 -2.90 -21.98
C PRO A 384 -27.56 -1.60 -21.58
N ALA A 385 -27.32 -0.53 -22.35
CA ALA A 385 -27.97 0.76 -22.15
C ALA A 385 -29.48 0.54 -22.06
N LYS A 386 -30.10 0.87 -20.92
CA LYS A 386 -31.56 0.79 -20.75
C LYS A 386 -32.19 1.75 -21.75
N LYS A 387 -32.76 1.22 -22.83
CA LYS A 387 -33.66 1.99 -23.73
C LYS A 387 -34.90 2.37 -22.92
N GLY A 388 -34.97 3.56 -22.38
CA GLY A 388 -36.17 4.04 -21.72
C GLY A 388 -36.05 5.38 -21.02
N LYS A 389 -36.73 6.39 -21.63
CA LYS A 389 -37.16 7.69 -21.10
C LYS A 389 -36.14 8.56 -20.37
N LYS A 390 -35.77 9.64 -21.03
CA LYS A 390 -35.19 10.85 -20.41
C LYS A 390 -36.09 11.33 -19.27
N ASN A 391 -35.87 10.90 -18.05
CA ASN A 391 -36.35 11.59 -16.86
C ASN A 391 -35.18 12.43 -16.33
N LYS A 392 -35.39 13.75 -16.39
CA LYS A 392 -34.49 14.73 -15.79
C LYS A 392 -34.31 14.45 -14.31
N LYS A 393 -33.05 14.57 -13.86
CA LYS A 393 -32.61 14.51 -12.45
C LYS A 393 -32.78 13.15 -11.74
N GLN A 394 -32.03 12.15 -12.15
CA GLN A 394 -31.47 11.21 -11.20
C GLN A 394 -29.96 11.45 -11.18
N THR A 395 -29.47 11.95 -10.07
CA THR A 395 -28.05 11.97 -9.72
C THR A 395 -27.56 10.52 -9.78
N ILE A 396 -26.78 10.19 -10.81
CA ILE A 396 -26.16 8.86 -10.98
C ILE A 396 -25.03 8.79 -9.95
N LYS A 397 -25.39 8.44 -8.70
CA LYS A 397 -24.45 7.97 -7.69
C LYS A 397 -24.28 6.48 -7.94
N ASN A 398 -23.28 6.09 -8.72
CA ASN A 398 -22.66 4.77 -8.84
C ASN A 398 -22.06 4.53 -10.25
N GLU A 399 -21.49 5.54 -10.85
CA GLU A 399 -20.51 5.32 -11.91
C GLU A 399 -19.20 4.91 -11.22
N GLY A 400 -18.55 3.83 -11.70
CA GLY A 400 -17.20 3.46 -11.27
C GLY A 400 -16.19 4.55 -11.63
N PRO A 401 -14.87 4.30 -11.50
CA PRO A 401 -13.84 5.32 -11.69
C PRO A 401 -13.89 5.99 -13.07
N LYS A 402 -13.51 7.27 -13.15
CA LYS A 402 -13.14 7.93 -14.40
C LYS A 402 -11.86 7.27 -14.91
N ILE A 403 -11.88 6.72 -16.12
CA ILE A 403 -10.71 6.04 -16.70
C ILE A 403 -10.10 6.94 -17.77
N PHE A 404 -8.78 7.12 -17.71
CA PHE A 404 -7.96 7.69 -18.76
C PHE A 404 -7.09 6.61 -19.38
N LEU A 405 -7.21 6.41 -20.68
CA LEU A 405 -6.42 5.48 -21.43
C LEU A 405 -5.25 6.24 -22.09
N CYS A 406 -4.02 6.01 -21.59
CA CYS A 406 -2.84 6.64 -22.14
C CYS A 406 -2.27 5.83 -23.30
N THR A 407 -2.04 6.45 -24.44
CA THR A 407 -1.26 5.84 -25.51
C THR A 407 0.19 5.63 -25.06
N PRO A 408 0.90 4.58 -25.55
CA PRO A 408 2.33 4.45 -25.31
C PRO A 408 3.07 5.69 -25.84
N ILE A 409 4.09 6.15 -25.12
CA ILE A 409 5.01 7.17 -25.65
C ILE A 409 5.85 6.59 -26.80
N LYS A 410 6.39 7.44 -27.67
CA LYS A 410 7.20 7.03 -28.81
C LYS A 410 8.43 6.23 -28.37
N ALA A 411 8.66 5.12 -29.03
CA ALA A 411 9.89 4.33 -28.91
C ALA A 411 10.92 4.83 -29.95
N PHE A 412 11.94 5.55 -29.50
CA PHE A 412 12.97 6.13 -30.37
C PHE A 412 14.01 5.11 -30.83
N LYS A 413 14.08 3.98 -30.13
CA LYS A 413 15.00 2.88 -30.44
C LYS A 413 14.28 1.53 -30.23
N PRO A 414 14.65 0.48 -30.99
CA PRO A 414 14.06 -0.85 -30.84
C PRO A 414 14.65 -1.63 -29.64
N SER A 415 14.94 -0.94 -28.54
CA SER A 415 15.47 -1.57 -27.34
C SER A 415 14.47 -2.62 -26.81
N TRP A 416 14.96 -3.76 -26.39
CA TRP A 416 14.16 -4.92 -25.96
C TRP A 416 13.09 -5.36 -26.96
N ASN A 417 13.32 -5.22 -28.26
CA ASN A 417 12.38 -5.56 -29.35
C ASN A 417 11.08 -4.74 -29.34
N ILE A 418 11.01 -3.63 -28.59
CA ILE A 418 9.87 -2.73 -28.63
C ILE A 418 9.80 -2.07 -29.99
N ASN A 419 8.60 -2.12 -30.60
CA ASN A 419 8.38 -1.72 -31.99
C ASN A 419 7.38 -0.55 -32.08
N ASP A 420 7.90 0.65 -32.42
CA ASP A 420 7.08 1.86 -32.51
C ASP A 420 6.08 1.78 -33.68
N GLU A 421 6.43 1.11 -34.79
CA GLU A 421 5.52 0.94 -35.90
C GLU A 421 4.27 0.12 -35.50
N VAL A 422 4.45 -0.94 -34.70
CA VAL A 422 3.33 -1.70 -34.11
C VAL A 422 2.51 -0.83 -33.16
N ILE A 423 3.19 0.01 -32.36
CA ILE A 423 2.49 0.94 -31.46
C ILE A 423 1.57 1.87 -32.25
N VAL A 424 2.11 2.54 -33.26
CA VAL A 424 1.38 3.56 -34.05
C VAL A 424 0.30 2.97 -34.92
N ASN A 425 0.62 1.89 -35.66
CA ASN A 425 -0.27 1.35 -36.69
C ASN A 425 -1.32 0.38 -36.14
N ASN A 426 -1.13 -0.17 -34.94
CA ASN A 426 -2.01 -1.21 -34.40
C ASN A 426 -2.51 -0.90 -32.99
N ILE A 427 -1.61 -0.67 -32.01
CA ILE A 427 -2.00 -0.57 -30.59
C ILE A 427 -2.81 0.70 -30.34
N ILE A 428 -2.32 1.87 -30.77
CA ILE A 428 -3.01 3.15 -30.60
C ILE A 428 -4.41 3.15 -31.26
N PRO A 429 -4.58 2.70 -32.52
CA PRO A 429 -5.91 2.60 -33.13
C PRO A 429 -6.88 1.72 -32.36
N ILE A 430 -6.42 0.57 -31.81
CA ILE A 430 -7.27 -0.30 -30.99
C ILE A 430 -7.63 0.38 -29.67
N GLN A 431 -6.71 1.07 -29.02
CA GLN A 431 -6.98 1.82 -27.78
C GLN A 431 -8.03 2.91 -28.03
N GLN A 432 -7.90 3.67 -29.13
CA GLN A 432 -8.88 4.72 -29.53
C GLN A 432 -10.25 4.14 -29.85
N GLU A 433 -10.31 3.00 -30.54
CA GLU A 433 -11.56 2.32 -30.84
C GLU A 433 -12.28 1.87 -29.55
N VAL A 434 -11.57 1.23 -28.62
CA VAL A 434 -12.15 0.78 -27.34
C VAL A 434 -12.55 1.96 -26.49
N ALA A 435 -11.75 3.02 -26.46
CA ALA A 435 -12.07 4.24 -25.72
C ALA A 435 -13.38 4.88 -26.25
N LYS A 436 -13.55 4.95 -27.57
CA LYS A 436 -14.80 5.43 -28.20
C LYS A 436 -15.99 4.53 -27.87
N GLU A 437 -15.81 3.21 -27.89
CA GLU A 437 -16.87 2.25 -27.58
C GLU A 437 -17.42 2.42 -26.14
N TYR A 438 -16.53 2.66 -25.19
CA TYR A 438 -16.89 2.81 -23.77
C TYR A 438 -17.03 4.26 -23.30
N ASN A 439 -16.88 5.24 -24.19
CA ASN A 439 -16.87 6.67 -23.88
C ASN A 439 -15.84 7.02 -22.80
N ILE A 440 -14.61 6.56 -23.00
CA ILE A 440 -13.46 6.77 -22.13
C ILE A 440 -12.54 7.80 -22.77
N GLU A 441 -11.94 8.67 -21.95
CA GLU A 441 -10.98 9.66 -22.42
C GLU A 441 -9.63 9.04 -22.76
N VAL A 442 -9.03 9.48 -23.88
CA VAL A 442 -7.68 9.11 -24.29
C VAL A 442 -6.73 10.27 -24.05
N ILE A 443 -5.66 10.02 -23.31
CA ILE A 443 -4.51 10.93 -23.22
C ILE A 443 -3.51 10.46 -24.26
N ASP A 444 -3.42 11.15 -25.38
CA ASP A 444 -2.49 10.81 -26.46
C ASP A 444 -1.06 11.21 -26.08
N LEU A 445 -0.44 10.40 -25.23
CA LEU A 445 0.95 10.60 -24.81
C LEU A 445 1.93 10.45 -25.97
N HIS A 446 1.60 9.66 -27.00
CA HIS A 446 2.46 9.50 -28.15
C HIS A 446 2.72 10.83 -28.87
N THR A 447 1.66 11.58 -29.14
CA THR A 447 1.74 12.88 -29.78
C THR A 447 2.15 13.99 -28.81
N LEU A 448 1.53 14.05 -27.60
CA LEU A 448 1.76 15.13 -26.64
C LEU A 448 3.14 15.10 -25.99
N PHE A 449 3.71 13.92 -25.82
CA PHE A 449 5.09 13.79 -25.35
C PHE A 449 6.09 14.29 -26.39
N GLY A 450 5.78 14.12 -27.69
CA GLY A 450 6.52 14.64 -28.83
C GLY A 450 7.81 13.87 -29.10
N GLU A 451 8.70 14.51 -29.90
CA GLU A 451 9.91 13.90 -30.43
C GLU A 451 11.21 14.33 -29.72
N ASP A 452 11.08 14.96 -28.56
CA ASP A 452 12.23 15.47 -27.80
C ASP A 452 12.97 14.32 -27.10
N GLN A 453 14.05 13.85 -27.73
CA GLN A 453 14.90 12.78 -27.20
C GLN A 453 15.66 13.18 -25.91
N GLU A 454 15.82 14.48 -25.63
CA GLU A 454 16.44 14.93 -24.37
C GLU A 454 15.59 14.59 -23.13
N THR A 455 14.33 14.25 -23.33
CA THR A 455 13.42 13.79 -22.24
C THR A 455 13.48 12.28 -22.01
N MET A 456 14.32 11.55 -22.79
CA MET A 456 14.44 10.09 -22.73
C MET A 456 15.77 9.68 -22.12
N GLN A 457 15.80 8.45 -21.61
CA GLN A 457 17.03 7.73 -21.27
C GLN A 457 17.72 7.24 -22.55
N ASP A 458 18.98 6.77 -22.44
CA ASP A 458 19.78 6.29 -23.57
C ASP A 458 19.15 5.11 -24.31
N ASP A 459 18.26 4.37 -23.66
CA ASP A 459 17.53 3.26 -24.26
C ASP A 459 16.46 3.69 -25.28
N GLY A 460 16.07 4.96 -25.27
CA GLY A 460 15.06 5.52 -26.17
C GLY A 460 13.62 5.04 -25.91
N ILE A 461 13.37 4.37 -24.78
CA ILE A 461 12.05 3.83 -24.37
C ILE A 461 11.54 4.48 -23.09
N HIS A 462 12.43 4.66 -22.11
CA HIS A 462 12.05 5.17 -20.80
C HIS A 462 12.32 6.68 -20.71
N PRO A 463 11.35 7.47 -20.19
CA PRO A 463 11.59 8.87 -19.86
C PRO A 463 12.67 9.02 -18.79
N ASN A 464 13.51 10.04 -18.89
CA ASN A 464 14.41 10.48 -17.83
C ASN A 464 13.69 11.42 -16.84
N GLY A 465 14.44 12.06 -15.92
CA GLY A 465 13.87 12.97 -14.92
C GLY A 465 13.04 14.13 -15.51
N LYS A 466 13.46 14.71 -16.64
CA LYS A 466 12.69 15.74 -17.36
C LYS A 466 11.44 15.13 -18.01
N GLY A 467 11.57 13.95 -18.59
CA GLY A 467 10.47 13.26 -19.25
C GLY A 467 9.35 12.85 -18.31
N VAL A 468 9.66 12.33 -17.11
CA VAL A 468 8.63 11.98 -16.12
C VAL A 468 7.87 13.21 -15.60
N GLN A 469 8.54 14.38 -15.48
CA GLN A 469 7.89 15.63 -15.11
C GLN A 469 6.94 16.12 -16.22
N LYS A 470 7.39 16.07 -17.49
CA LYS A 470 6.56 16.40 -18.66
C LYS A 470 5.31 15.50 -18.72
N MET A 471 5.50 14.19 -18.57
CA MET A 471 4.41 13.22 -18.56
C MET A 471 3.41 13.49 -17.43
N ALA A 472 3.90 13.72 -16.21
CA ALA A 472 3.07 14.05 -15.07
C ALA A 472 2.24 15.31 -15.30
N LYS A 473 2.80 16.34 -15.94
CA LYS A 473 2.07 17.57 -16.27
C LYS A 473 0.96 17.31 -17.28
N ILE A 474 1.23 16.60 -18.36
CA ILE A 474 0.21 16.24 -19.36
C ILE A 474 -0.96 15.52 -18.71
N ILE A 475 -0.67 14.52 -17.85
CA ILE A 475 -1.70 13.75 -17.15
C ILE A 475 -2.46 14.63 -16.14
N ALA A 476 -1.75 15.49 -15.40
CA ALA A 476 -2.38 16.39 -14.41
C ALA A 476 -3.36 17.38 -15.08
N ASP A 477 -2.99 17.93 -16.22
CA ASP A 477 -3.84 18.84 -16.99
C ASP A 477 -5.12 18.10 -17.43
N ALA A 478 -5.01 16.88 -17.97
CA ALA A 478 -6.17 16.07 -18.37
C ALA A 478 -7.09 15.64 -17.22
N ILE A 479 -6.55 15.48 -16.00
CA ILE A 479 -7.38 15.13 -14.82
C ILE A 479 -8.18 16.34 -14.33
N LYS A 480 -7.60 17.55 -14.44
CA LYS A 480 -8.19 18.80 -13.94
C LYS A 480 -9.25 19.41 -14.87
N ASP A 481 -9.19 19.03 -16.15
CA ASP A 481 -10.17 19.43 -17.18
C ASP A 481 -11.47 18.60 -17.06
#